data_7a8dc090a431c8c6485bb1ff230eaea1
#
_entry.id   7a8dc090a431c8c6485bb1ff230eaea1
#
_cell.length_a   1.000
_cell.length_b   1.000
_cell.length_c   1.000
_cell.angle_alpha   90.00
_cell.angle_beta   90.00
_cell.angle_gamma   90.00
#
_symmetry.space_group_name_H-M   'P 1'
#
loop_
_entity.id
_entity.type
_entity.pdbx_description
1 polymer ?
#
loop_
_entity_poly.entity_id
_entity_poly.type
_entity_poly.pdbx_seq_one_letter_code
_entity_poly.pdbx_strand_id
1 'polypeptide(L)'
;MDTQVEMLLDSILVACPQKIFIKKVKQIKKKYSFRNKDTMQSIRELCSLLYIVDQEELALQVASLIDKLEYKGDMLIWMNVYGVITVESLIYAKRGEDEKVKTCRKTIEDVYLYYGDEAEQRLSMKIFKRVMNGEGFYLDRIEQDKESKDLKAEIFHHLLQFEELIYIRAMGGSEAYPIEKLDPMIEEEKQFIAKHIDKALF
;
A
#
# COMPACT_ATOMS: atom_id res chain seq x y z
N MET A 1 17.40 13.48 9.03
CA MET A 1 16.71 13.17 7.77
C MET A 1 17.59 13.66 6.64
N ASP A 2 17.71 12.91 5.57
CA ASP A 2 18.48 13.32 4.38
C ASP A 2 17.77 14.52 3.70
N THR A 3 18.55 15.48 3.17
CA THR A 3 18.02 16.67 2.49
C THR A 3 17.13 16.29 1.29
N GLN A 4 17.47 15.23 0.54
CA GLN A 4 16.66 14.76 -0.58
C GLN A 4 15.29 14.28 -0.14
N VAL A 5 15.20 13.54 0.98
CA VAL A 5 13.93 13.09 1.55
C VAL A 5 13.09 14.27 2.02
N GLU A 6 13.73 15.28 2.63
CA GLU A 6 13.04 16.48 3.08
C GLU A 6 12.43 17.26 1.91
N MET A 7 13.21 17.47 0.85
CA MET A 7 12.73 18.11 -0.38
C MET A 7 11.57 17.34 -1.04
N LEU A 8 11.63 16.01 -1.09
CA LEU A 8 10.53 15.19 -1.58
C LEU A 8 9.27 15.39 -0.75
N LEU A 9 9.38 15.32 0.58
CA LEU A 9 8.23 15.51 1.47
C LEU A 9 7.64 16.92 1.37
N ASP A 10 8.46 17.93 1.12
CA ASP A 10 7.97 19.31 0.90
C ASP A 10 7.29 19.45 -0.48
N SER A 11 7.80 18.80 -1.52
CA SER A 11 7.15 18.80 -2.84
C SER A 11 5.76 18.15 -2.81
N ILE A 12 5.58 17.10 -1.98
CA ILE A 12 4.28 16.47 -1.77
C ILE A 12 3.29 17.45 -1.15
N LEU A 13 3.72 18.26 -0.17
CA LEU A 13 2.84 19.25 0.46
C LEU A 13 2.40 20.37 -0.50
N VAL A 14 3.24 20.68 -1.49
CA VAL A 14 2.89 21.63 -2.55
C VAL A 14 1.88 21.03 -3.53
N ALA A 15 2.10 19.79 -3.95
CA ALA A 15 1.23 19.08 -4.90
C ALA A 15 -0.09 18.63 -4.27
N CYS A 16 -0.09 18.24 -2.99
CA CYS A 16 -1.21 17.66 -2.27
C CYS A 16 -1.45 18.40 -0.94
N PRO A 17 -2.14 19.56 -0.95
CA PRO A 17 -2.32 20.38 0.26
C PRO A 17 -3.39 19.85 1.23
N GLN A 18 -4.03 18.71 0.94
CA GLN A 18 -5.08 18.14 1.78
C GLN A 18 -4.53 17.72 3.16
N LYS A 19 -5.36 17.82 4.18
CA LYS A 19 -4.98 17.59 5.59
C LYS A 19 -4.34 16.21 5.83
N ILE A 20 -4.79 15.19 5.10
CA ILE A 20 -4.25 13.83 5.25
C ILE A 20 -2.78 13.77 4.84
N PHE A 21 -2.38 14.39 3.72
CA PHE A 21 -0.98 14.45 3.29
C PHE A 21 -0.12 15.22 4.29
N ILE A 22 -0.62 16.38 4.77
CA ILE A 22 0.07 17.16 5.80
C ILE A 22 0.31 16.32 7.06
N LYS A 23 -0.70 15.54 7.51
CA LYS A 23 -0.59 14.65 8.65
C LYS A 23 0.48 13.58 8.45
N LYS A 24 0.44 12.86 7.30
CA LYS A 24 1.39 11.78 7.01
C LYS A 24 2.82 12.30 6.84
N VAL A 25 3.03 13.40 6.13
CA VAL A 25 4.34 14.04 6.00
C VAL A 25 4.89 14.47 7.36
N LYS A 26 4.06 15.08 8.23
CA LYS A 26 4.48 15.44 9.59
C LYS A 26 4.86 14.23 10.45
N GLN A 27 4.13 13.12 10.33
CA GLN A 27 4.43 11.87 11.03
C GLN A 27 5.80 11.32 10.59
N ILE A 28 6.06 11.28 9.27
CA ILE A 28 7.33 10.86 8.72
C ILE A 28 8.46 11.79 9.20
N LYS A 29 8.32 13.10 9.05
CA LYS A 29 9.34 14.07 9.48
C LYS A 29 9.68 13.96 10.97
N LYS A 30 8.69 13.70 11.82
CA LYS A 30 8.89 13.63 13.29
C LYS A 30 9.72 12.44 13.75
N LYS A 31 9.61 11.29 13.07
CA LYS A 31 10.23 10.03 13.49
C LYS A 31 10.93 9.31 12.34
N TYR A 32 11.54 10.08 11.43
CA TYR A 32 12.16 9.50 10.25
C TYR A 32 13.21 8.43 10.62
N SER A 33 12.80 7.20 10.50
CA SER A 33 13.66 6.03 10.64
C SER A 33 12.99 4.86 9.93
N PHE A 34 13.66 4.29 8.96
CA PHE A 34 13.17 3.10 8.27
C PHE A 34 13.08 1.85 9.15
N ARG A 35 13.67 1.89 10.34
CA ARG A 35 13.51 0.83 11.35
C ARG A 35 12.30 1.05 12.25
N ASN A 36 11.56 2.14 12.06
CA ASN A 36 10.39 2.46 12.85
C ASN A 36 9.13 2.04 12.10
N LYS A 37 8.36 1.12 12.68
CA LYS A 37 7.10 0.62 12.14
C LYS A 37 6.12 1.75 11.76
N ASP A 38 5.98 2.76 12.64
CA ASP A 38 5.03 3.86 12.41
C ASP A 38 5.43 4.72 11.20
N THR A 39 6.76 4.91 11.02
CA THR A 39 7.30 5.61 9.85
C THR A 39 7.03 4.82 8.57
N MET A 40 7.28 3.51 8.59
CA MET A 40 7.05 2.64 7.44
C MET A 40 5.57 2.56 7.07
N GLN A 41 4.69 2.49 8.06
CA GLN A 41 3.24 2.56 7.83
C GLN A 41 2.84 3.89 7.18
N SER A 42 3.37 5.02 7.68
CA SER A 42 3.08 6.34 7.12
C SER A 42 3.60 6.49 5.68
N ILE A 43 4.75 5.88 5.34
CA ILE A 43 5.29 5.85 3.97
C ILE A 43 4.37 5.02 3.07
N ARG A 44 3.94 3.83 3.49
CA ARG A 44 3.02 3.00 2.72
C ARG A 44 1.73 3.74 2.42
N GLU A 45 1.09 4.27 3.46
CA GLU A 45 -0.18 4.99 3.31
C GLU A 45 -0.02 6.25 2.44
N LEU A 46 1.11 6.96 2.57
CA LEU A 46 1.42 8.11 1.71
C LEU A 46 1.56 7.69 0.23
N CYS A 47 2.25 6.57 -0.03
CA CYS A 47 2.41 6.03 -1.38
C CYS A 47 1.06 5.67 -2.00
N SER A 48 0.20 4.94 -1.26
CA SER A 48 -1.15 4.59 -1.70
C SER A 48 -2.01 5.83 -1.97
N LEU A 49 -2.00 6.81 -1.07
CA LEU A 49 -2.76 8.05 -1.22
C LEU A 49 -2.30 8.88 -2.42
N LEU A 50 -1.00 8.96 -2.68
CA LEU A 50 -0.45 9.66 -3.86
C LEU A 50 -0.92 9.00 -5.16
N TYR A 51 -0.91 7.68 -5.24
CA TYR A 51 -1.47 6.95 -6.38
C TYR A 51 -2.97 7.23 -6.56
N ILE A 52 -3.73 7.22 -5.45
CA ILE A 52 -5.19 7.46 -5.46
C ILE A 52 -5.54 8.85 -6.01
N VAL A 53 -4.71 9.87 -5.77
CA VAL A 53 -4.91 11.23 -6.29
C VAL A 53 -4.12 11.51 -7.59
N ASP A 54 -3.78 10.47 -8.35
CA ASP A 54 -3.08 10.53 -9.63
C ASP A 54 -1.69 11.21 -9.61
N GLN A 55 -1.02 11.17 -8.45
CA GLN A 55 0.36 11.65 -8.29
C GLN A 55 1.36 10.48 -8.40
N GLU A 56 1.31 9.73 -9.52
CA GLU A 56 2.09 8.50 -9.74
C GLU A 56 3.60 8.71 -9.61
N GLU A 57 4.15 9.83 -10.14
CA GLU A 57 5.57 10.12 -10.06
C GLU A 57 6.03 10.35 -8.62
N LEU A 58 5.23 11.08 -7.83
CA LEU A 58 5.51 11.27 -6.41
C LEU A 58 5.37 9.95 -5.64
N ALA A 59 4.40 9.10 -6.00
CA ALA A 59 4.26 7.77 -5.42
C ALA A 59 5.51 6.92 -5.67
N LEU A 60 6.05 6.89 -6.89
CA LEU A 60 7.29 6.18 -7.22
C LEU A 60 8.51 6.77 -6.50
N GLN A 61 8.59 8.10 -6.35
CA GLN A 61 9.67 8.72 -5.57
C GLN A 61 9.60 8.35 -4.08
N VAL A 62 8.39 8.28 -3.51
CA VAL A 62 8.20 7.79 -2.13
C VAL A 62 8.55 6.31 -2.03
N ALA A 63 8.17 5.51 -3.00
CA ALA A 63 8.51 4.09 -3.07
C ALA A 63 10.03 3.89 -3.10
N SER A 64 10.76 4.66 -3.90
CA SER A 64 12.23 4.55 -3.99
C SER A 64 12.97 4.83 -2.67
N LEU A 65 12.29 5.39 -1.67
CA LEU A 65 12.89 5.56 -0.33
C LEU A 65 13.14 4.21 0.34
N ILE A 66 12.38 3.18 -0.01
CA ILE A 66 12.52 1.85 0.57
C ILE A 66 13.55 0.97 -0.14
N ASP A 67 13.91 1.25 -1.40
CA ASP A 67 14.87 0.46 -2.18
C ASP A 67 16.27 0.38 -1.54
N LYS A 68 16.61 1.33 -0.70
CA LYS A 68 17.91 1.42 -0.01
C LYS A 68 17.95 0.69 1.33
N LEU A 69 16.88 0.01 1.70
CA LEU A 69 16.76 -0.57 3.03
C LEU A 69 17.25 -2.02 3.04
N GLU A 70 18.24 -2.28 3.91
CA GLU A 70 18.56 -3.64 4.31
C GLU A 70 17.54 -4.12 5.35
N TYR A 71 16.68 -5.03 4.96
CA TYR A 71 15.64 -5.54 5.83
C TYR A 71 16.12 -6.73 6.63
N LYS A 72 16.20 -6.59 7.93
CA LYS A 72 16.41 -7.70 8.84
C LYS A 72 15.36 -7.63 9.95
N GLY A 73 14.47 -8.61 9.96
CA GLY A 73 13.92 -9.15 11.19
C GLY A 73 12.61 -8.61 11.75
N ASP A 74 11.81 -7.73 11.11
CA ASP A 74 10.48 -7.39 11.64
C ASP A 74 9.40 -7.55 10.57
N MET A 75 8.53 -8.55 10.75
CA MET A 75 7.44 -8.86 9.83
C MET A 75 6.49 -7.67 9.60
N LEU A 76 6.27 -6.82 10.64
CA LEU A 76 5.38 -5.67 10.51
C LEU A 76 6.00 -4.55 9.67
N ILE A 77 7.33 -4.40 9.70
CA ILE A 77 8.04 -3.49 8.78
C ILE A 77 7.88 -4.01 7.35
N TRP A 78 8.05 -5.32 7.15
CA TRP A 78 7.91 -5.94 5.85
C TRP A 78 6.51 -5.81 5.25
N MET A 79 5.47 -5.95 6.05
CA MET A 79 4.09 -5.72 5.58
C MET A 79 3.91 -4.32 4.99
N ASN A 80 4.59 -3.32 5.54
CA ASN A 80 4.54 -1.98 4.99
C ASN A 80 5.37 -1.84 3.71
N VAL A 81 6.51 -2.54 3.63
CA VAL A 81 7.37 -2.52 2.44
C VAL A 81 6.68 -3.14 1.23
N TYR A 82 6.15 -4.35 1.36
CA TYR A 82 5.47 -4.95 0.21
C TYR A 82 4.22 -4.15 -0.17
N GLY A 83 3.54 -3.50 0.78
CA GLY A 83 2.45 -2.57 0.45
C GLY A 83 2.89 -1.42 -0.46
N VAL A 84 4.12 -0.90 -0.28
CA VAL A 84 4.70 0.08 -1.21
C VAL A 84 5.01 -0.55 -2.56
N ILE A 85 5.64 -1.73 -2.57
CA ILE A 85 5.99 -2.45 -3.81
C ILE A 85 4.74 -2.82 -4.62
N THR A 86 3.60 -3.09 -3.97
CA THR A 86 2.33 -3.33 -4.69
C THR A 86 1.83 -2.10 -5.43
N VAL A 87 2.00 -0.89 -4.86
CA VAL A 87 1.69 0.37 -5.56
C VAL A 87 2.60 0.58 -6.76
N GLU A 88 3.91 0.34 -6.63
CA GLU A 88 4.85 0.38 -7.76
C GLU A 88 4.44 -0.58 -8.87
N SER A 89 4.13 -1.84 -8.51
CA SER A 89 3.67 -2.86 -9.46
C SER A 89 2.44 -2.40 -10.24
N LEU A 90 1.48 -1.75 -9.56
CA LEU A 90 0.27 -1.22 -10.18
C LEU A 90 0.60 -0.10 -11.19
N ILE A 91 1.48 0.84 -10.82
CA ILE A 91 1.92 1.92 -11.71
C ILE A 91 2.66 1.36 -12.93
N TYR A 92 3.59 0.41 -12.73
CA TYR A 92 4.34 -0.22 -13.82
C TYR A 92 3.42 -1.01 -14.77
N ALA A 93 2.43 -1.73 -14.22
CA ALA A 93 1.46 -2.44 -15.04
C ALA A 93 0.63 -1.48 -15.91
N LYS A 94 0.18 -0.36 -15.37
CA LYS A 94 -0.54 0.69 -16.12
C LYS A 94 0.31 1.28 -17.26
N ARG A 95 1.64 1.29 -17.09
CA ARG A 95 2.61 1.79 -18.09
C ARG A 95 3.05 0.72 -19.08
N GLY A 96 2.62 -0.54 -18.93
CA GLY A 96 3.06 -1.67 -19.76
C GLY A 96 4.52 -2.09 -19.50
N GLU A 97 5.06 -1.79 -18.31
CA GLU A 97 6.44 -2.09 -17.93
C GLU A 97 6.53 -3.50 -17.29
N ASP A 98 6.19 -4.54 -18.05
CA ASP A 98 5.99 -5.92 -17.56
C ASP A 98 7.19 -6.50 -16.79
N GLU A 99 8.42 -6.19 -17.20
CA GLU A 99 9.62 -6.68 -16.49
C GLU A 99 9.76 -6.09 -15.09
N LYS A 100 9.35 -4.84 -14.89
CA LYS A 100 9.31 -4.23 -13.57
C LYS A 100 8.20 -4.83 -12.70
N VAL A 101 7.04 -5.13 -13.29
CA VAL A 101 5.95 -5.84 -12.60
C VAL A 101 6.43 -7.21 -12.11
N LYS A 102 7.12 -7.99 -12.95
CA LYS A 102 7.71 -9.28 -12.56
C LYS A 102 8.74 -9.13 -11.44
N THR A 103 9.56 -8.08 -11.47
CA THR A 103 10.54 -7.78 -10.42
C THR A 103 9.85 -7.46 -9.10
N CYS A 104 8.82 -6.62 -9.09
CA CYS A 104 8.02 -6.32 -7.91
C CYS A 104 7.41 -7.60 -7.32
N ARG A 105 6.77 -8.43 -8.15
CA ARG A 105 6.20 -9.70 -7.73
C ARG A 105 7.23 -10.62 -7.08
N LYS A 106 8.37 -10.81 -7.75
CA LYS A 106 9.45 -11.63 -7.20
C LYS A 106 9.94 -11.09 -5.86
N THR A 107 10.10 -9.78 -5.71
CA THR A 107 10.52 -9.18 -4.44
C THR A 107 9.51 -9.45 -3.33
N ILE A 108 8.21 -9.39 -3.61
CA ILE A 108 7.16 -9.72 -2.63
C ILE A 108 7.23 -11.21 -2.27
N GLU A 109 7.40 -12.11 -3.24
CA GLU A 109 7.52 -13.56 -3.03
C GLU A 109 8.77 -13.90 -2.20
N ASP A 110 9.92 -13.30 -2.51
CA ASP A 110 11.20 -13.54 -1.83
C ASP A 110 11.13 -13.13 -0.35
N VAL A 111 10.38 -12.08 -0.01
CA VAL A 111 10.18 -11.64 1.37
C VAL A 111 9.59 -12.74 2.25
N TYR A 112 8.62 -13.50 1.75
CA TYR A 112 8.00 -14.59 2.51
C TYR A 112 8.96 -15.76 2.80
N LEU A 113 10.03 -15.91 2.00
CA LEU A 113 10.98 -17.00 2.12
C LEU A 113 12.12 -16.70 3.09
N TYR A 114 12.42 -15.42 3.36
CA TYR A 114 13.64 -15.00 4.06
C TYR A 114 13.42 -14.49 5.49
N TYR A 115 12.18 -14.23 5.90
CA TYR A 115 11.92 -13.56 7.18
C TYR A 115 10.96 -14.35 8.07
N GLY A 116 11.40 -14.51 9.31
CA GLY A 116 10.68 -15.25 10.34
C GLY A 116 11.19 -16.68 10.53
N ASP A 117 10.80 -17.28 11.66
CA ASP A 117 10.97 -18.70 11.87
C ASP A 117 9.98 -19.51 11.00
N GLU A 118 10.11 -20.84 10.99
CA GLU A 118 9.22 -21.69 10.19
C GLU A 118 7.73 -21.53 10.54
N ALA A 119 7.40 -21.19 11.79
CA ALA A 119 6.03 -20.98 12.23
C ALA A 119 5.46 -19.68 11.67
N GLU A 120 6.25 -18.60 11.67
CA GLU A 120 5.88 -17.31 11.07
C GLU A 120 5.74 -17.43 9.55
N GLN A 121 6.64 -18.14 8.88
CA GLN A 121 6.55 -18.42 7.44
C GLN A 121 5.28 -19.21 7.09
N ARG A 122 4.94 -20.26 7.85
CA ARG A 122 3.71 -21.04 7.67
C ARG A 122 2.46 -20.19 7.88
N LEU A 123 2.46 -19.33 8.89
CA LEU A 123 1.34 -18.42 9.16
C LEU A 123 1.17 -17.41 8.03
N SER A 124 2.26 -16.79 7.58
CA SER A 124 2.25 -15.84 6.46
C SER A 124 1.75 -16.48 5.18
N MET A 125 2.20 -17.69 4.85
CA MET A 125 1.72 -18.45 3.70
C MET A 125 0.24 -18.84 3.81
N LYS A 126 -0.26 -19.12 5.01
CA LYS A 126 -1.67 -19.40 5.25
C LYS A 126 -2.52 -18.15 5.04
N ILE A 127 -2.09 -17.01 5.56
CA ILE A 127 -2.75 -15.71 5.36
C ILE A 127 -2.75 -15.36 3.87
N PHE A 128 -1.59 -15.46 3.22
CA PHE A 128 -1.46 -15.24 1.77
C PHE A 128 -2.47 -16.06 0.96
N LYS A 129 -2.54 -17.37 1.19
CA LYS A 129 -3.48 -18.24 0.49
C LYS A 129 -4.94 -17.85 0.70
N ARG A 130 -5.30 -17.41 1.92
CA ARG A 130 -6.65 -16.94 2.22
C ARG A 130 -6.96 -15.66 1.46
N VAL A 131 -6.05 -14.68 1.49
CA VAL A 131 -6.22 -13.42 0.74
C VAL A 131 -6.37 -13.70 -0.76
N MET A 132 -5.52 -14.56 -1.34
CA MET A 132 -5.58 -14.91 -2.75
C MET A 132 -6.87 -15.66 -3.13
N ASN A 133 -7.50 -16.36 -2.18
CA ASN A 133 -8.80 -17.01 -2.39
C ASN A 133 -10.01 -16.09 -2.11
N GLY A 134 -9.78 -14.83 -1.78
CA GLY A 134 -10.84 -13.89 -1.43
C GLY A 134 -11.39 -14.05 -0.01
N GLU A 135 -10.72 -14.86 0.81
CA GLU A 135 -11.01 -15.01 2.24
C GLU A 135 -10.27 -13.93 3.06
N GLY A 136 -10.06 -12.76 2.47
CA GLY A 136 -9.30 -11.68 3.07
C GLY A 136 -10.02 -11.03 4.24
N PHE A 137 -9.25 -10.54 5.18
CA PHE A 137 -9.73 -9.95 6.44
C PHE A 137 -10.66 -8.75 6.21
N TYR A 138 -10.57 -8.10 5.05
CA TYR A 138 -11.25 -6.85 4.75
C TYR A 138 -12.38 -7.00 3.75
N LEU A 139 -12.26 -7.89 2.76
CA LEU A 139 -13.31 -8.12 1.77
C LEU A 139 -14.60 -8.68 2.39
N ASP A 140 -14.47 -9.56 3.41
CA ASP A 140 -15.61 -10.11 4.15
C ASP A 140 -16.25 -9.12 5.13
N ARG A 141 -15.48 -8.16 5.65
CA ARG A 141 -15.98 -7.20 6.64
C ARG A 141 -16.76 -6.03 6.03
N ILE A 142 -16.43 -5.64 4.82
CA ILE A 142 -17.06 -4.48 4.18
C ILE A 142 -18.54 -4.72 3.89
N GLU A 143 -18.94 -5.95 3.62
CA GLU A 143 -20.37 -6.27 3.51
C GLU A 143 -21.14 -6.11 4.84
N GLN A 144 -20.45 -6.30 5.98
CA GLN A 144 -21.03 -6.15 7.31
C GLN A 144 -21.03 -4.72 7.83
N ASP A 145 -20.08 -3.88 7.40
CA ASP A 145 -19.89 -2.50 7.88
C ASP A 145 -20.49 -1.41 6.95
N LYS A 146 -21.17 -1.80 5.88
CA LYS A 146 -21.89 -0.87 4.97
C LYS A 146 -22.94 0.01 5.67
N GLU A 147 -23.27 -0.29 6.93
CA GLU A 147 -24.17 0.50 7.76
C GLU A 147 -23.45 1.51 8.68
N SER A 148 -22.13 1.63 8.61
CA SER A 148 -21.38 2.60 9.43
C SER A 148 -21.76 4.02 9.02
N LYS A 149 -22.36 4.77 9.98
CA LYS A 149 -22.68 6.19 9.81
C LYS A 149 -21.45 7.10 9.89
N ASP A 150 -20.26 6.55 10.12
CA ASP A 150 -19.00 7.31 10.22
C ASP A 150 -18.23 7.21 8.89
N LEU A 151 -18.36 8.26 8.08
CA LEU A 151 -17.65 8.38 6.80
C LEU A 151 -16.11 8.20 6.92
N LYS A 152 -15.51 8.50 8.06
CA LYS A 152 -14.06 8.31 8.25
C LYS A 152 -13.70 6.84 8.35
N ALA A 153 -14.51 6.08 9.09
CA ALA A 153 -14.37 4.63 9.18
C ALA A 153 -14.58 3.99 7.81
N GLU A 154 -15.60 4.46 7.06
CA GLU A 154 -15.88 4.01 5.70
C GLU A 154 -14.70 4.25 4.76
N ILE A 155 -14.14 5.47 4.72
CA ILE A 155 -12.96 5.80 3.89
C ILE A 155 -11.77 4.92 4.28
N PHE A 156 -11.55 4.67 5.56
CA PHE A 156 -10.48 3.80 6.03
C PHE A 156 -10.66 2.36 5.56
N HIS A 157 -11.89 1.83 5.61
CA HIS A 157 -12.20 0.49 5.10
C HIS A 157 -11.96 0.39 3.59
N HIS A 158 -12.38 1.38 2.82
CA HIS A 158 -12.11 1.45 1.38
C HIS A 158 -10.60 1.49 1.08
N LEU A 159 -9.79 2.20 1.88
CA LEU A 159 -8.33 2.19 1.73
C LEU A 159 -7.75 0.80 1.99
N LEU A 160 -8.19 0.11 3.04
CA LEU A 160 -7.73 -1.23 3.34
C LEU A 160 -8.12 -2.23 2.24
N GLN A 161 -9.33 -2.10 1.70
CA GLN A 161 -9.79 -2.91 0.57
C GLN A 161 -8.97 -2.62 -0.69
N PHE A 162 -8.72 -1.36 -1.00
CA PHE A 162 -7.84 -0.96 -2.09
C PHE A 162 -6.45 -1.63 -1.95
N GLU A 163 -5.83 -1.54 -0.77
CA GLU A 163 -4.51 -2.14 -0.51
C GLU A 163 -4.52 -3.67 -0.67
N GLU A 164 -5.59 -4.35 -0.29
CA GLU A 164 -5.75 -5.80 -0.48
C GLU A 164 -5.92 -6.17 -1.96
N LEU A 165 -6.74 -5.43 -2.70
CA LEU A 165 -6.96 -5.67 -4.13
C LEU A 165 -5.68 -5.46 -4.95
N ILE A 166 -4.91 -4.39 -4.69
CA ILE A 166 -3.65 -4.15 -5.41
C ILE A 166 -2.60 -5.21 -5.07
N TYR A 167 -2.63 -5.77 -3.85
CA TYR A 167 -1.76 -6.87 -3.47
C TYR A 167 -2.08 -8.14 -4.27
N ILE A 168 -3.35 -8.55 -4.34
CA ILE A 168 -3.79 -9.72 -5.14
C ILE A 168 -3.38 -9.52 -6.61
N ARG A 169 -3.56 -8.31 -7.13
CA ARG A 169 -3.17 -7.96 -8.49
C ARG A 169 -1.66 -8.07 -8.72
N ALA A 170 -0.84 -7.54 -7.80
CA ALA A 170 0.62 -7.61 -7.89
C ALA A 170 1.12 -9.07 -7.92
N MET A 171 0.42 -9.97 -7.25
CA MET A 171 0.69 -11.41 -7.25
C MET A 171 0.18 -12.15 -8.50
N GLY A 172 -0.45 -11.44 -9.44
CA GLY A 172 -0.94 -11.99 -10.72
C GLY A 172 -2.38 -12.43 -10.70
N GLY A 173 -3.15 -12.02 -9.69
CA GLY A 173 -4.54 -12.44 -9.53
C GLY A 173 -4.68 -13.87 -8.98
N SER A 174 -5.91 -14.34 -8.90
CA SER A 174 -6.29 -15.70 -8.49
C SER A 174 -7.51 -16.16 -9.26
N GLU A 175 -7.92 -17.44 -9.08
CA GLU A 175 -9.17 -17.95 -9.68
C GLU A 175 -10.39 -17.16 -9.21
N ALA A 176 -10.45 -16.77 -7.93
CA ALA A 176 -11.53 -15.97 -7.37
C ALA A 176 -11.49 -14.50 -7.84
N TYR A 177 -10.28 -14.00 -8.06
CA TYR A 177 -9.99 -12.61 -8.43
C TYR A 177 -9.02 -12.55 -9.62
N PRO A 178 -9.49 -12.87 -10.85
CA PRO A 178 -8.69 -12.66 -12.06
C PRO A 178 -8.46 -11.16 -12.31
N ILE A 179 -7.37 -10.81 -13.03
CA ILE A 179 -6.94 -9.41 -13.23
C ILE A 179 -8.07 -8.57 -13.83
N GLU A 180 -8.83 -9.12 -14.77
CA GLU A 180 -9.93 -8.44 -15.45
C GLU A 180 -11.06 -8.04 -14.48
N LYS A 181 -11.21 -8.77 -13.37
CA LYS A 181 -12.15 -8.44 -12.29
C LYS A 181 -11.54 -7.46 -11.30
N LEU A 182 -10.23 -7.59 -11.02
CA LEU A 182 -9.54 -6.74 -10.05
C LEU A 182 -9.42 -5.29 -10.52
N ASP A 183 -9.06 -5.05 -11.78
CA ASP A 183 -8.81 -3.70 -12.28
C ASP A 183 -10.02 -2.77 -12.13
N PRO A 184 -11.27 -3.17 -12.46
CA PRO A 184 -12.46 -2.36 -12.16
C PRO A 184 -12.71 -2.13 -10.66
N MET A 185 -12.49 -3.15 -9.81
CA MET A 185 -12.67 -3.02 -8.36
C MET A 185 -11.66 -2.03 -7.76
N ILE A 186 -10.40 -2.11 -8.18
CA ILE A 186 -9.33 -1.17 -7.75
C ILE A 186 -9.70 0.26 -8.14
N GLU A 187 -10.21 0.46 -9.34
CA GLU A 187 -10.61 1.80 -9.81
C GLU A 187 -11.81 2.33 -9.04
N GLU A 188 -12.79 1.49 -8.70
CA GLU A 188 -13.94 1.87 -7.87
C GLU A 188 -13.51 2.36 -6.49
N GLU A 189 -12.63 1.59 -5.81
CA GLU A 189 -12.08 1.97 -4.51
C GLU A 189 -11.29 3.28 -4.59
N LYS A 190 -10.45 3.41 -5.61
CA LYS A 190 -9.67 4.62 -5.87
C LYS A 190 -10.57 5.84 -6.01
N GLN A 191 -11.63 5.76 -6.83
CA GLN A 191 -12.56 6.85 -7.06
C GLN A 191 -13.32 7.25 -5.79
N PHE A 192 -13.76 6.26 -5.00
CA PHE A 192 -14.43 6.53 -3.73
C PHE A 192 -13.50 7.30 -2.78
N ILE A 193 -12.27 6.83 -2.57
CA ILE A 193 -11.31 7.46 -1.66
C ILE A 193 -10.94 8.86 -2.17
N ALA A 194 -10.63 9.00 -3.45
CA ALA A 194 -10.28 10.30 -4.05
C ALA A 194 -11.38 11.35 -3.86
N LYS A 195 -12.65 10.96 -4.06
CA LYS A 195 -13.81 11.82 -3.85
C LYS A 195 -13.94 12.33 -2.40
N HIS A 196 -13.48 11.54 -1.44
CA HIS A 196 -13.63 11.85 -0.02
C HIS A 196 -12.30 12.18 0.68
N ILE A 197 -11.24 12.43 -0.09
CA ILE A 197 -9.86 12.59 0.43
C ILE A 197 -9.73 13.71 1.47
N ASP A 198 -10.49 14.80 1.34
CA ASP A 198 -10.47 15.92 2.29
C ASP A 198 -11.06 15.55 3.67
N LYS A 199 -11.85 14.49 3.73
CA LYS A 199 -12.44 13.95 4.96
C LYS A 199 -11.64 12.79 5.55
N ALA A 200 -10.66 12.28 4.81
CA ALA A 200 -9.76 11.22 5.27
C ALA A 200 -8.80 11.76 6.35
N LEU A 201 -9.05 11.42 7.60
CA LEU A 201 -8.25 11.86 8.77
C LEU A 201 -7.87 10.67 9.67
N PHE A 202 -7.43 9.57 9.08
CA PHE A 202 -6.93 8.40 9.81
C PHE A 202 -5.41 8.37 9.96
#